data_2a1420cf7918c1ab0c71c660c27ae013
#
_entry.id   2a1420cf7918c1ab0c71c660c27ae013
#
_cell.length_a   1.000
_cell.length_b   1.000
_cell.length_c   1.000
_cell.angle_alpha   90.00
_cell.angle_beta   90.00
_cell.angle_gamma   90.00
#
_symmetry.space_group_name_H-M   'P 1'
#
loop_
_entity.id
_entity.type
_entity.pdbx_description
1 polymer ?
#
loop_
_entity_poly.entity_id
_entity_poly.type
_entity_poly.pdbx_seq_one_letter_code
_entity_poly.pdbx_strand_id
1 'polypeptide(L)'
;MRVAILNDTHWGARNDSLAFLEYFHKFYDNIFFPYLEKNNIRTVIHLGDIVDRRKFINYIILNRFKTDFIYKLKKMGIDFHVIIGNHDVPYRNTNKINAMQELFGTDSGTWYPKFYSEARDINLGGTDLCLIPWINNSNYTASLQLSLIHISEPTRLAT
;
A
#
# COMPACT_ATOMS: atom_id res chain seq x y z
N MET A 1 8.56 -7.63 16.14
CA MET A 1 8.46 -6.38 15.35
C MET A 1 7.00 -5.89 15.40
N ARG A 2 6.76 -4.56 15.36
CA ARG A 2 5.40 -4.00 15.23
C ARG A 2 5.23 -3.45 13.83
N VAL A 3 4.08 -3.71 13.21
CA VAL A 3 3.69 -3.24 11.87
C VAL A 3 2.38 -2.49 12.00
N ALA A 4 2.25 -1.34 11.35
CA ALA A 4 0.97 -0.67 11.20
C ALA A 4 0.33 -1.07 9.87
N ILE A 5 -0.98 -1.29 9.88
CA ILE A 5 -1.75 -1.63 8.69
C ILE A 5 -2.70 -0.47 8.40
N LEU A 6 -2.70 -0.02 7.15
CA LEU A 6 -3.67 0.92 6.59
C LEU A 6 -4.46 0.26 5.48
N ASN A 7 -5.65 0.78 5.23
CA ASN A 7 -6.50 0.32 4.13
C ASN A 7 -7.40 1.45 3.63
N ASP A 8 -7.78 1.42 2.36
CA ASP A 8 -8.83 2.26 1.78
C ASP A 8 -8.65 3.76 2.04
N THR A 9 -7.47 4.30 1.79
CA THR A 9 -7.20 5.72 2.03
C THR A 9 -7.82 6.64 0.99
N HIS A 10 -8.14 6.13 -0.21
CA HIS A 10 -8.90 6.78 -1.27
C HIS A 10 -8.56 8.26 -1.48
N TRP A 11 -7.29 8.55 -1.76
CA TRP A 11 -6.86 9.91 -2.09
C TRP A 11 -7.63 10.45 -3.29
N GLY A 12 -8.35 11.56 -3.09
CA GLY A 12 -9.28 12.13 -4.07
C GLY A 12 -10.74 11.73 -3.84
N ALA A 13 -11.05 11.12 -2.70
CA ALA A 13 -12.42 10.76 -2.32
C ALA A 13 -13.38 11.96 -2.34
N ARG A 14 -14.67 11.66 -2.50
CA ARG A 14 -15.74 12.67 -2.55
C ARG A 14 -15.52 13.72 -3.63
N ASN A 15 -15.13 13.27 -4.83
CA ASN A 15 -14.89 14.13 -5.99
C ASN A 15 -13.80 15.18 -5.76
N ASP A 16 -12.65 14.73 -5.23
CA ASP A 16 -11.49 15.56 -4.89
C ASP A 16 -11.80 16.66 -3.84
N SER A 17 -12.72 16.37 -2.92
CA SER A 17 -13.11 17.32 -1.88
C SER A 17 -11.94 17.71 -0.99
N LEU A 18 -11.55 18.98 -1.05
CA LEU A 18 -10.48 19.51 -0.18
C LEU A 18 -10.88 19.49 1.29
N ALA A 19 -12.15 19.72 1.62
CA ALA A 19 -12.63 19.65 2.99
C ALA A 19 -12.50 18.23 3.55
N PHE A 20 -12.76 17.22 2.72
CA PHE A 20 -12.60 15.82 3.10
C PHE A 20 -11.11 15.44 3.24
N LEU A 21 -10.29 15.94 2.33
CA LEU A 21 -8.83 15.78 2.40
C LEU A 21 -8.27 16.36 3.70
N GLU A 22 -8.66 17.59 4.07
CA GLU A 22 -8.21 18.24 5.32
C GLU A 22 -8.67 17.47 6.57
N TYR A 23 -9.83 16.82 6.52
CA TYR A 23 -10.28 15.95 7.61
C TYR A 23 -9.35 14.75 7.79
N PHE A 24 -8.95 14.09 6.69
CA PHE A 24 -7.98 12.99 6.74
C PHE A 24 -6.59 13.45 7.18
N HIS A 25 -6.15 14.65 6.76
CA HIS A 25 -4.87 15.22 7.21
C HIS A 25 -4.82 15.38 8.72
N LYS A 26 -5.91 15.78 9.36
CA LYS A 26 -5.97 15.85 10.83
C LYS A 26 -5.75 14.48 11.47
N PHE A 27 -6.27 13.42 10.87
CA PHE A 27 -6.01 12.06 11.35
C PHE A 27 -4.52 11.68 11.18
N TYR A 28 -3.95 11.93 10.00
CA TYR A 28 -2.55 11.60 9.78
C TYR A 28 -1.62 12.39 10.71
N ASP A 29 -1.82 13.69 10.83
CA ASP A 29 -0.92 14.56 11.57
C ASP A 29 -1.07 14.45 13.08
N ASN A 30 -2.29 14.27 13.58
CA ASN A 30 -2.54 14.27 15.01
C ASN A 30 -2.56 12.88 15.63
N ILE A 31 -2.79 11.83 14.83
CA ILE A 31 -2.95 10.47 15.33
C ILE A 31 -1.93 9.52 14.70
N PHE A 32 -1.96 9.35 13.38
CA PHE A 32 -1.24 8.30 12.71
C PHE A 32 0.29 8.46 12.83
N PHE A 33 0.85 9.57 12.37
CA PHE A 33 2.30 9.80 12.44
C PHE A 33 2.82 9.86 13.87
N PRO A 34 2.19 10.57 14.82
CA PRO A 34 2.60 10.54 16.21
C PRO A 34 2.53 9.15 16.85
N TYR A 35 1.54 8.35 16.45
CA TYR A 35 1.44 6.96 16.94
C TYR A 35 2.59 6.09 16.44
N LEU A 36 2.95 6.20 15.15
CA LEU A 36 4.11 5.48 14.60
C LEU A 36 5.39 5.83 15.36
N GLU A 37 5.62 7.12 15.58
CA GLU A 37 6.80 7.62 16.27
C GLU A 37 6.85 7.19 17.74
N LYS A 38 5.78 7.43 18.49
CA LYS A 38 5.66 7.05 19.91
C LYS A 38 5.89 5.56 20.15
N ASN A 39 5.42 4.71 19.24
CA ASN A 39 5.51 3.26 19.38
C ASN A 39 6.72 2.66 18.64
N ASN A 40 7.58 3.49 18.06
CA ASN A 40 8.75 3.08 17.27
C ASN A 40 8.36 2.08 16.16
N ILE A 41 7.24 2.32 15.48
CA ILE A 41 6.80 1.52 14.34
C ILE A 41 7.54 2.01 13.11
N ARG A 42 8.27 1.10 12.43
CA ARG A 42 9.11 1.41 11.27
C ARG A 42 8.63 0.75 9.99
N THR A 43 7.54 0.00 10.04
CA THR A 43 6.96 -0.68 8.89
C THR A 43 5.46 -0.38 8.83
N VAL A 44 5.02 0.03 7.66
CA VAL A 44 3.60 0.26 7.35
C VAL A 44 3.24 -0.56 6.12
N ILE A 45 2.14 -1.30 6.19
CA ILE A 45 1.58 -2.04 5.06
C ILE A 45 0.22 -1.41 4.72
N HIS A 46 0.05 -1.03 3.46
CA HIS A 46 -1.21 -0.55 2.93
C HIS A 46 -1.87 -1.64 2.08
N LEU A 47 -3.10 -2.00 2.40
CA LEU A 47 -3.80 -3.13 1.80
C LEU A 47 -4.53 -2.79 0.49
N GLY A 48 -4.19 -1.66 -0.14
CA GLY A 48 -4.74 -1.25 -1.44
C GLY A 48 -5.80 -0.15 -1.34
N ASP A 49 -6.31 0.24 -2.50
CA ASP A 49 -7.23 1.35 -2.68
C ASP A 49 -6.69 2.67 -2.11
N ILE A 50 -5.45 2.97 -2.51
CA ILE A 50 -4.78 4.23 -2.13
C ILE A 50 -5.45 5.41 -2.81
N VAL A 51 -5.73 5.32 -4.12
CA VAL A 51 -6.39 6.38 -4.89
C VAL A 51 -7.88 6.09 -5.06
N ASP A 52 -8.70 7.12 -5.09
CA ASP A 52 -10.14 6.95 -5.24
C ASP A 52 -10.55 6.60 -6.66
N ARG A 53 -9.88 7.19 -7.65
CA ARG A 53 -10.28 7.08 -9.06
C ARG A 53 -9.28 6.27 -9.87
N ARG A 54 -9.79 5.29 -10.60
CA ARG A 54 -9.02 4.31 -11.35
C ARG A 54 -8.19 4.88 -12.50
N LYS A 55 -8.64 5.96 -13.15
CA LYS A 55 -8.06 6.40 -14.44
C LYS A 55 -7.36 7.75 -14.40
N PHE A 56 -7.53 8.51 -13.34
CA PHE A 56 -6.93 9.83 -13.20
C PHE A 56 -6.85 10.26 -11.74
N ILE A 57 -5.96 11.18 -11.46
CA ILE A 57 -5.83 11.83 -10.16
C ILE A 57 -5.75 13.34 -10.35
N ASN A 58 -6.43 14.09 -9.49
CA ASN A 58 -6.30 15.53 -9.45
C ASN A 58 -4.89 15.92 -8.99
N TYR A 59 -4.25 16.88 -9.66
CA TYR A 59 -2.87 17.28 -9.35
C TYR A 59 -2.70 17.89 -7.95
N ILE A 60 -3.71 18.55 -7.41
CA ILE A 60 -3.69 19.05 -6.02
C ILE A 60 -3.65 17.87 -5.06
N ILE A 61 -4.52 16.88 -5.27
CA ILE A 61 -4.57 15.66 -4.47
C ILE A 61 -3.25 14.90 -4.57
N LEU A 62 -2.72 14.73 -5.79
CA LEU A 62 -1.44 14.07 -6.02
C LEU A 62 -0.30 14.76 -5.28
N ASN A 63 -0.22 16.09 -5.38
CA ASN A 63 0.80 16.86 -4.68
C ASN A 63 0.72 16.64 -3.18
N ARG A 64 -0.48 16.79 -2.59
CA ARG A 64 -0.72 16.59 -1.16
C ARG A 64 -0.42 15.14 -0.74
N PHE A 65 -0.81 14.15 -1.54
CA PHE A 65 -0.46 12.75 -1.29
C PHE A 65 1.06 12.55 -1.21
N LYS A 66 1.80 13.10 -2.18
CA LYS A 66 3.26 13.00 -2.17
C LYS A 66 3.90 13.75 -1.00
N THR A 67 3.54 15.02 -0.80
CA THR A 67 4.20 15.90 0.19
C THR A 67 3.84 15.54 1.62
N ASP A 68 2.55 15.35 1.90
CA ASP A 68 2.03 15.28 3.25
C ASP A 68 1.95 13.85 3.79
N PHE A 69 2.05 12.86 2.90
CA PHE A 69 1.99 11.46 3.30
C PHE A 69 3.26 10.69 2.89
N ILE A 70 3.52 10.51 1.59
CA ILE A 70 4.62 9.67 1.12
C ILE A 70 5.99 10.18 1.57
N TYR A 71 6.29 11.46 1.33
CA TYR A 71 7.60 12.03 1.71
C TYR A 71 7.75 12.14 3.23
N LYS A 72 6.65 12.30 3.95
CA LYS A 72 6.68 12.31 5.41
C LYS A 72 7.02 10.93 5.97
N LEU A 73 6.39 9.85 5.48
CA LEU A 73 6.77 8.48 5.82
C LEU A 73 8.25 8.21 5.49
N LYS A 74 8.70 8.61 4.28
CA LYS A 74 10.09 8.46 3.87
C LYS A 74 11.05 9.20 4.80
N LYS A 75 10.74 10.45 5.17
CA LYS A 75 11.55 11.25 6.09
C LYS A 75 11.62 10.65 7.49
N MET A 76 10.56 9.97 7.93
CA MET A 76 10.52 9.24 9.20
C MET A 76 11.28 7.91 9.16
N GLY A 77 11.82 7.50 8.00
CA GLY A 77 12.48 6.21 7.82
C GLY A 77 11.54 5.02 7.92
N ILE A 78 10.27 5.21 7.53
CA ILE A 78 9.27 4.14 7.53
C ILE A 78 9.43 3.29 6.27
N ASP A 79 9.54 1.99 6.43
CA ASP A 79 9.45 1.03 5.33
C ASP A 79 7.98 0.85 4.95
N PHE A 80 7.61 1.39 3.77
CA PHE A 80 6.21 1.47 3.33
C PHE A 80 5.95 0.50 2.19
N HIS A 81 5.11 -0.49 2.46
CA HIS A 81 4.67 -1.53 1.53
C HIS A 81 3.22 -1.30 1.12
N VAL A 82 2.93 -1.43 -0.16
CA VAL A 82 1.60 -1.20 -0.75
C VAL A 82 1.17 -2.40 -1.57
N ILE A 83 0.06 -3.01 -1.23
CA ILE A 83 -0.62 -3.98 -2.08
C ILE A 83 -1.53 -3.21 -3.05
N ILE A 84 -1.52 -3.57 -4.33
CA ILE A 84 -2.38 -2.90 -5.32
C ILE A 84 -3.83 -3.34 -5.14
N GLY A 85 -4.71 -2.38 -4.89
CA GLY A 85 -6.15 -2.57 -4.76
C GLY A 85 -6.91 -2.38 -6.07
N ASN A 86 -8.22 -2.56 -6.02
CA ASN A 86 -9.06 -2.48 -7.22
C ASN A 86 -9.30 -1.04 -7.71
N HIS A 87 -9.14 -0.03 -6.87
CA HIS A 87 -9.16 1.38 -7.25
C HIS A 87 -7.82 1.87 -7.80
N ASP A 88 -6.74 1.17 -7.50
CA ASP A 88 -5.39 1.54 -7.95
C ASP A 88 -5.11 1.14 -9.40
N VAL A 89 -6.04 0.44 -10.09
CA VAL A 89 -5.88 -0.05 -11.46
C VAL A 89 -6.96 0.50 -12.40
N PRO A 90 -6.61 0.90 -13.65
CA PRO A 90 -7.57 1.42 -14.61
C PRO A 90 -8.50 0.34 -15.18
N TYR A 91 -8.03 -0.92 -15.23
CA TYR A 91 -8.74 -2.06 -15.82
C TYR A 91 -8.95 -3.17 -14.79
N ARG A 92 -10.07 -3.89 -14.94
CA ARG A 92 -10.45 -4.96 -13.99
C ARG A 92 -9.77 -6.30 -14.20
N ASN A 93 -9.03 -6.46 -15.27
CA ASN A 93 -8.47 -7.73 -15.69
C ASN A 93 -6.96 -7.88 -15.49
N THR A 94 -6.29 -6.83 -15.01
CA THR A 94 -4.84 -6.86 -14.80
C THR A 94 -4.38 -5.80 -13.80
N ASN A 95 -3.31 -6.08 -13.07
CA ASN A 95 -2.62 -5.13 -12.17
C ASN A 95 -1.34 -4.54 -12.79
N LYS A 96 -1.02 -4.90 -14.06
CA LYS A 96 0.23 -4.49 -14.72
C LYS A 96 0.36 -2.98 -14.88
N ILE A 97 -0.76 -2.30 -15.09
CA ILE A 97 -0.82 -0.83 -15.08
C ILE A 97 -1.53 -0.45 -13.79
N ASN A 98 -0.89 0.29 -12.92
CA ASN A 98 -1.45 0.68 -11.63
C ASN A 98 -0.95 2.06 -11.19
N ALA A 99 -1.72 2.71 -10.33
CA ALA A 99 -1.44 4.07 -9.88
C ALA A 99 -0.06 4.21 -9.23
N MET A 100 0.39 3.24 -8.45
CA MET A 100 1.67 3.32 -7.77
C MET A 100 2.83 3.32 -8.77
N GLN A 101 2.77 2.47 -9.78
CA GLN A 101 3.78 2.40 -10.84
C GLN A 101 3.82 3.69 -11.65
N GLU A 102 2.67 4.20 -12.06
CA GLU A 102 2.59 5.43 -12.87
C GLU A 102 2.99 6.69 -12.07
N LEU A 103 2.70 6.75 -10.76
CA LEU A 103 3.00 7.90 -9.92
C LEU A 103 4.43 7.91 -9.38
N PHE A 104 5.05 6.76 -9.21
CA PHE A 104 6.36 6.60 -8.56
C PHE A 104 7.39 5.88 -9.43
N GLY A 105 7.00 5.35 -10.57
CA GLY A 105 7.87 4.65 -11.52
C GLY A 105 8.09 3.18 -11.21
N THR A 106 8.64 2.47 -12.19
CA THR A 106 9.06 1.08 -12.05
C THR A 106 10.50 1.05 -11.55
N ASP A 107 10.66 0.36 -10.46
CA ASP A 107 11.88 -0.16 -9.85
C ASP A 107 13.26 0.26 -10.39
N SER A 108 14.01 0.89 -9.51
CA SER A 108 15.47 0.92 -9.60
C SER A 108 16.14 0.66 -8.23
N GLY A 109 15.52 -0.13 -7.35
CA GLY A 109 16.08 -0.45 -6.03
C GLY A 109 16.13 0.72 -5.03
N THR A 110 15.87 1.94 -5.48
CA THR A 110 15.87 3.16 -4.65
C THR A 110 14.47 3.70 -4.38
N TRP A 111 13.46 3.00 -4.85
CA TRP A 111 12.09 3.49 -4.86
C TRP A 111 11.35 3.33 -3.54
N TYR A 112 10.56 4.33 -3.30
CA TYR A 112 9.65 4.41 -2.18
C TYR A 112 8.31 5.01 -2.66
N PRO A 113 7.17 4.39 -2.44
CA PRO A 113 6.93 3.16 -1.66
C PRO A 113 7.29 1.87 -2.41
N LYS A 114 7.44 0.76 -1.69
CA LYS A 114 7.48 -0.59 -2.27
C LYS A 114 6.06 -1.01 -2.58
N PHE A 115 5.77 -1.39 -3.83
CA PHE A 115 4.42 -1.82 -4.18
C PHE A 115 4.40 -3.19 -4.85
N TYR A 116 3.27 -3.88 -4.70
CA TYR A 116 3.09 -5.27 -5.09
C TYR A 116 1.87 -5.39 -5.99
N SER A 117 2.09 -5.59 -7.29
CA SER A 117 1.07 -5.81 -8.31
C SER A 117 0.80 -7.29 -8.56
N GLU A 118 1.68 -8.15 -8.06
CA GLU A 118 1.58 -9.61 -8.12
C GLU A 118 1.70 -10.20 -6.72
N ALA A 119 1.14 -11.40 -6.53
CA ALA A 119 1.26 -12.12 -5.27
C ALA A 119 2.74 -12.44 -4.96
N ARG A 120 3.17 -12.14 -3.76
CA ARG A 120 4.57 -12.29 -3.35
C ARG A 120 4.71 -12.57 -1.87
N ASP A 121 5.65 -13.43 -1.54
CA ASP A 121 6.12 -13.62 -0.17
C ASP A 121 7.20 -12.61 0.18
N ILE A 122 7.09 -12.04 1.36
CA ILE A 122 8.10 -11.16 1.95
C ILE A 122 8.39 -11.60 3.38
N ASN A 123 9.63 -11.43 3.82
CA ASN A 123 10.00 -11.64 5.22
C ASN A 123 10.14 -10.28 5.91
N LEU A 124 9.37 -10.07 6.95
CA LEU A 124 9.45 -8.87 7.79
C LEU A 124 9.84 -9.25 9.22
N GLY A 125 11.11 -9.04 9.54
CA GLY A 125 11.63 -9.27 10.89
C GLY A 125 11.46 -10.71 11.39
N GLY A 126 11.64 -11.69 10.50
CA GLY A 126 11.52 -13.10 10.79
C GLY A 126 10.11 -13.68 10.64
N THR A 127 9.13 -12.86 10.24
CA THR A 127 7.78 -13.32 9.94
C THR A 127 7.55 -13.31 8.43
N ASP A 128 7.16 -14.44 7.87
CA ASP A 128 6.81 -14.55 6.47
C ASP A 128 5.36 -14.10 6.26
N LEU A 129 5.18 -13.20 5.30
CA LEU A 129 3.90 -12.64 4.92
C LEU A 129 3.65 -12.88 3.44
N CYS A 130 2.50 -13.43 3.10
CA CYS A 130 2.02 -13.54 1.74
C CYS A 130 1.20 -12.29 1.39
N LEU A 131 1.73 -11.43 0.53
CA LEU A 131 1.04 -10.23 0.04
C LEU A 131 0.32 -10.57 -1.26
N ILE A 132 -1.01 -10.51 -1.24
CA ILE A 132 -1.86 -10.81 -2.39
C ILE A 132 -2.58 -9.53 -2.80
N PRO A 133 -2.27 -8.97 -4.00
CA PRO A 133 -2.97 -7.80 -4.52
C PRO A 133 -4.37 -8.16 -4.97
N TRP A 134 -5.13 -7.17 -5.43
CA TRP A 134 -6.45 -7.42 -5.99
C TRP A 134 -6.42 -8.53 -7.04
N ILE A 135 -7.20 -9.59 -6.77
CA ILE A 135 -7.27 -10.79 -7.60
C ILE A 135 -8.16 -10.51 -8.82
N ASN A 136 -7.62 -10.83 -9.99
CA ASN A 136 -8.28 -10.72 -11.29
C ASN A 136 -7.91 -11.88 -12.21
N ASN A 137 -8.45 -11.90 -13.41
CA ASN A 137 -8.24 -13.04 -14.33
C ASN A 137 -6.76 -13.30 -14.67
N SER A 138 -5.89 -12.28 -14.64
CA SER A 138 -4.48 -12.44 -15.01
C SER A 138 -3.62 -13.03 -13.88
N ASN A 139 -4.02 -12.90 -12.62
CA ASN A 139 -3.23 -13.33 -11.47
C ASN A 139 -3.92 -14.37 -10.57
N TYR A 140 -5.17 -14.75 -10.89
CA TYR A 140 -5.98 -15.66 -10.07
C TYR A 140 -5.25 -16.96 -9.73
N THR A 141 -4.75 -17.67 -10.72
CA THR A 141 -4.10 -18.97 -10.52
C THR A 141 -2.83 -18.85 -9.66
N ALA A 142 -1.97 -17.87 -9.96
CA ALA A 142 -0.73 -17.64 -9.21
C ALA A 142 -1.01 -17.22 -7.77
N SER A 143 -1.97 -16.33 -7.56
CA SER A 143 -2.38 -15.88 -6.22
C SER A 143 -2.96 -17.02 -5.39
N LEU A 144 -3.79 -17.87 -5.99
CA LEU A 144 -4.38 -19.02 -5.32
C LEU A 144 -3.32 -20.05 -4.95
N GLN A 145 -2.41 -20.36 -5.86
CA GLN A 145 -1.32 -21.32 -5.59
C GLN A 145 -0.44 -20.86 -4.44
N LEU A 146 -0.05 -19.58 -4.42
CA LEU A 146 0.77 -19.04 -3.33
C LEU A 146 0.03 -19.07 -1.99
N SER A 147 -1.25 -18.70 -1.99
CA SER A 147 -2.11 -18.77 -0.79
C SER A 147 -2.23 -20.19 -0.25
N LEU A 148 -2.39 -21.19 -1.13
CA LEU A 148 -2.49 -22.59 -0.71
C LEU A 148 -1.19 -23.12 -0.10
N ILE A 149 -0.03 -22.70 -0.59
CA ILE A 149 1.26 -23.05 0.03
C ILE A 149 1.32 -22.56 1.47
N HIS A 150 0.91 -21.33 1.74
CA HIS A 150 0.89 -20.76 3.09
C HIS A 150 -0.12 -21.43 4.02
N ILE A 151 -1.24 -21.93 3.48
CA ILE A 151 -2.26 -22.64 4.28
C ILE A 151 -1.83 -24.08 4.55
N SER A 152 -1.23 -24.76 3.58
CA SER A 152 -0.87 -26.18 3.67
C SER A 152 0.46 -26.45 4.38
N GLU A 153 1.35 -25.46 4.42
CA GLU A 153 2.57 -25.49 5.22
C GLU A 153 2.49 -24.47 6.36
N PRO A 154 1.74 -24.77 7.45
CA PRO A 154 1.76 -23.92 8.62
C PRO A 154 3.22 -23.83 9.08
N THR A 155 3.71 -22.61 9.22
CA THR A 155 5.05 -22.26 9.71
C THR A 155 5.56 -23.32 10.65
N ARG A 156 6.65 -24.01 10.30
CA ARG A 156 7.38 -24.84 11.26
C ARG A 156 7.75 -23.93 12.41
N LEU A 157 7.01 -24.03 13.51
CA LEU A 157 7.40 -23.43 14.77
C LEU A 157 8.80 -23.98 15.03
N ALA A 158 9.82 -23.12 14.98
CA ALA A 158 11.14 -23.48 15.39
C ALA A 158 11.07 -23.93 16.84
N THR A 159 11.27 -25.23 17.03
CA THR A 159 11.53 -25.83 18.34
C THR A 159 12.86 -25.37 18.88
#